data_8f47319b57bdf721a6524ed1a9b155f8
#
_entry.id   8f47319b57bdf721a6524ed1a9b155f8
#
_cell.length_a   1.000
_cell.length_b   1.000
_cell.length_c   1.000
_cell.angle_alpha   90.00
_cell.angle_beta   90.00
_cell.angle_gamma   90.00
#
_symmetry.space_group_name_H-M   'P 1'
#
loop_
_entity.id
_entity.type
_entity.pdbx_description
1 polymer ?
#
loop_
_entity_poly.entity_id
_entity_poly.type
_entity_poly.pdbx_seq_one_letter_code
_entity_poly.pdbx_strand_id
1 'polypeptide(L)'
;MNVTVYGDSILRGVRFQDGRYVIDRSWENALAEGFGLQIANRSRFGNTIEKAMPRIEKDSAAPCREDEYALLELGGNDCDYDWAAVAAAPEETHECKTPPEKFMAYYRRAIRLLRESGRKVVLATLPPVNSELYLRFLCRDGLSRDNIVRWLGDVEHIYRWQESYSGMVDRLAREENVPLIDLRGAFLRDLRRPETLLCADGIHPSMQGQDLIFRTLSDFLRTLFRV
;
A
#
# COMPACT_ATOMS: atom_id res chain seq x y z
N MET A 1 7.33 17.45 14.82
CA MET A 1 6.87 17.32 13.43
C MET A 1 5.61 16.46 13.37
N ASN A 2 4.68 16.81 12.49
CA ASN A 2 3.41 16.09 12.34
C ASN A 2 3.42 15.27 11.04
N VAL A 3 2.96 14.02 11.09
CA VAL A 3 2.83 13.14 9.92
C VAL A 3 1.42 12.57 9.86
N THR A 4 0.71 12.83 8.77
CA THR A 4 -0.56 12.17 8.49
C THR A 4 -0.33 11.08 7.47
N VAL A 5 -0.73 9.84 7.78
CA VAL A 5 -0.56 8.67 6.92
C VAL A 5 -1.90 8.31 6.28
N TYR A 6 -1.95 8.29 4.96
CA TYR A 6 -3.08 7.82 4.15
C TYR A 6 -2.65 6.52 3.46
N GLY A 7 -3.08 5.41 3.99
CA GLY A 7 -2.68 4.09 3.52
C GLY A 7 -3.83 3.08 3.58
N ASP A 8 -3.48 1.86 3.27
CA ASP A 8 -4.38 0.73 3.39
C ASP A 8 -4.02 -0.16 4.60
N SER A 9 -4.23 -1.48 4.49
CA SER A 9 -3.91 -2.44 5.54
C SER A 9 -2.42 -2.54 5.84
N ILE A 10 -1.54 -2.22 4.89
CA ILE A 10 -0.09 -2.30 5.04
C ILE A 10 0.39 -1.31 6.10
N LEU A 11 0.16 -0.01 5.87
CA LEU A 11 0.54 1.03 6.84
C LEU A 11 -0.43 1.13 8.03
N ARG A 12 -1.56 0.40 8.01
CA ARG A 12 -2.36 0.18 9.22
C ARG A 12 -1.71 -0.83 10.17
N GLY A 13 -0.70 -1.59 9.72
CA GLY A 13 -0.03 -2.61 10.50
C GLY A 13 -0.82 -3.93 10.57
N VAL A 14 -1.61 -4.23 9.54
CA VAL A 14 -2.38 -5.49 9.50
C VAL A 14 -1.44 -6.67 9.19
N ARG A 15 -1.60 -7.76 9.95
CA ARG A 15 -0.99 -9.07 9.70
C ARG A 15 -2.07 -10.14 9.67
N PHE A 16 -1.86 -11.18 8.87
CA PHE A 16 -2.70 -12.38 8.89
C PHE A 16 -2.00 -13.46 9.73
N GLN A 17 -2.59 -13.80 10.86
CA GLN A 17 -2.04 -14.74 11.83
C GLN A 17 -3.13 -15.64 12.39
N ASP A 18 -2.88 -16.95 12.43
CA ASP A 18 -3.80 -17.95 13.00
C ASP A 18 -5.23 -17.85 12.42
N GLY A 19 -5.35 -17.67 11.09
CA GLY A 19 -6.62 -17.60 10.38
C GLY A 19 -7.39 -16.27 10.53
N ARG A 20 -6.83 -15.25 11.17
CA ARG A 20 -7.45 -13.96 11.42
C ARG A 20 -6.52 -12.78 11.15
N TYR A 21 -7.12 -11.62 10.92
CA TYR A 21 -6.37 -10.37 10.82
C TYR A 21 -6.16 -9.76 12.22
N VAL A 22 -4.93 -9.39 12.49
CA VAL A 22 -4.53 -8.65 13.69
C VAL A 22 -3.87 -7.33 13.28
N ILE A 23 -3.97 -6.31 14.13
CA ILE A 23 -3.35 -5.01 13.89
C ILE A 23 -2.20 -4.86 14.87
N ASP A 24 -1.00 -4.62 14.34
CA ASP A 24 0.21 -4.32 15.11
C ASP A 24 0.71 -2.92 14.72
N ARG A 25 0.68 -2.00 15.68
CA ARG A 25 1.11 -0.61 15.48
C ARG A 25 2.45 -0.32 16.15
N SER A 26 3.21 -1.35 16.51
CA SER A 26 4.51 -1.20 17.19
C SER A 26 5.50 -0.36 16.37
N TRP A 27 5.50 -0.53 15.04
CA TRP A 27 6.34 0.24 14.14
C TRP A 27 6.00 1.75 14.17
N GLU A 28 4.72 2.09 14.25
CA GLU A 28 4.23 3.48 14.32
C GLU A 28 4.68 4.16 15.62
N ASN A 29 4.51 3.46 16.75
CA ASN A 29 4.96 3.93 18.05
C ASN A 29 6.48 4.10 18.09
N ALA A 30 7.23 3.14 17.56
CA ALA A 30 8.70 3.20 17.51
C ALA A 30 9.20 4.38 16.64
N LEU A 31 8.54 4.69 15.52
CA LEU A 31 8.86 5.88 14.72
C LEU A 31 8.51 7.17 15.47
N ALA A 32 7.33 7.22 16.10
CA ALA A 32 6.90 8.38 16.85
C ALA A 32 7.88 8.72 17.98
N GLU A 33 8.29 7.73 18.75
CA GLU A 33 9.26 7.89 19.86
C GLU A 33 10.67 8.20 19.35
N GLY A 34 11.17 7.41 18.36
CA GLY A 34 12.55 7.51 17.87
C GLY A 34 12.86 8.82 17.15
N PHE A 35 11.87 9.47 16.54
CA PHE A 35 12.03 10.72 15.78
C PHE A 35 11.24 11.90 16.34
N GLY A 36 10.58 11.75 17.47
CA GLY A 36 9.76 12.83 18.07
C GLY A 36 8.57 13.23 17.19
N LEU A 37 7.92 12.24 16.50
CA LEU A 37 6.83 12.50 15.58
C LEU A 37 5.46 12.43 16.26
N GLN A 38 4.53 13.24 15.78
CA GLN A 38 3.11 13.06 16.03
C GLN A 38 2.49 12.43 14.77
N ILE A 39 2.14 11.14 14.83
CA ILE A 39 1.61 10.38 13.71
C ILE A 39 0.08 10.28 13.81
N ALA A 40 -0.61 10.80 12.78
CA ALA A 40 -2.04 10.64 12.60
C ALA A 40 -2.29 9.59 11.50
N ASN A 41 -2.37 8.32 11.88
CA ASN A 41 -2.57 7.23 10.92
C ASN A 41 -4.06 7.13 10.52
N ARG A 42 -4.35 7.47 9.26
CA ARG A 42 -5.67 7.42 8.61
C ARG A 42 -5.87 6.15 7.75
N SER A 43 -4.89 5.25 7.77
CA SER A 43 -4.94 4.00 7.00
C SER A 43 -6.12 3.13 7.41
N ARG A 44 -6.73 2.45 6.43
CA ARG A 44 -7.89 1.58 6.64
C ARG A 44 -7.69 0.25 5.90
N PHE A 45 -8.19 -0.82 6.49
CA PHE A 45 -8.27 -2.12 5.83
C PHE A 45 -9.12 -2.01 4.54
N GLY A 46 -8.64 -2.57 3.42
CA GLY A 46 -9.36 -2.55 2.14
C GLY A 46 -9.51 -1.17 1.51
N ASN A 47 -8.67 -0.20 1.90
CA ASN A 47 -8.72 1.17 1.38
C ASN A 47 -8.13 1.25 -0.02
N THR A 48 -8.80 2.00 -0.90
CA THR A 48 -8.30 2.41 -2.22
C THR A 48 -8.03 3.91 -2.21
N ILE A 49 -7.32 4.42 -3.23
CA ILE A 49 -7.12 5.88 -3.35
C ILE A 49 -8.45 6.62 -3.44
N GLU A 50 -9.43 6.08 -4.16
CA GLU A 50 -10.78 6.67 -4.28
C GLU A 50 -11.47 6.75 -2.91
N LYS A 51 -11.44 5.66 -2.13
CA LYS A 51 -12.01 5.62 -0.77
C LYS A 51 -11.28 6.53 0.22
N ALA A 52 -10.02 6.84 -0.02
CA ALA A 52 -9.23 7.76 0.80
C ALA A 52 -9.56 9.24 0.51
N MET A 53 -10.04 9.57 -0.71
CA MET A 53 -10.26 10.95 -1.14
C MET A 53 -11.14 11.78 -0.20
N PRO A 54 -12.31 11.32 0.27
CA PRO A 54 -13.14 12.14 1.18
C PRO A 54 -12.41 12.54 2.47
N ARG A 55 -11.52 11.66 2.96
CA ARG A 55 -10.71 11.96 4.13
C ARG A 55 -9.59 12.96 3.79
N ILE A 56 -8.92 12.79 2.67
CA ILE A 56 -7.89 13.70 2.18
C ILE A 56 -8.48 15.11 1.97
N GLU A 57 -9.63 15.21 1.33
CA GLU A 57 -10.36 16.47 1.11
C GLU A 57 -10.69 17.17 2.45
N LYS A 58 -11.24 16.42 3.40
CA LYS A 58 -11.55 16.94 4.73
C LYS A 58 -10.31 17.46 5.46
N ASP A 59 -9.23 16.68 5.44
CA ASP A 59 -7.99 17.06 6.12
C ASP A 59 -7.29 18.22 5.40
N SER A 60 -7.37 18.30 4.06
CA SER A 60 -6.84 19.43 3.26
C SER A 60 -7.60 20.73 3.46
N ALA A 61 -8.88 20.68 3.81
CA ALA A 61 -9.68 21.86 4.15
C ALA A 61 -9.35 22.44 5.54
N ALA A 62 -8.68 21.67 6.39
CA ALA A 62 -8.25 22.13 7.70
C ALA A 62 -6.90 22.88 7.62
N PRO A 63 -6.66 23.88 8.48
CA PRO A 63 -5.38 24.57 8.52
C PRO A 63 -4.22 23.58 8.71
N CYS A 64 -3.18 23.74 7.89
CA CYS A 64 -1.95 22.98 8.03
C CYS A 64 -1.19 23.45 9.26
N ARG A 65 -0.63 22.50 10.00
CA ARG A 65 0.31 22.79 11.07
C ARG A 65 1.70 23.04 10.49
N GLU A 66 2.52 23.77 11.19
CA GLU A 66 3.92 23.92 10.83
C GLU A 66 4.58 22.53 10.74
N ASP A 67 5.37 22.30 9.69
CA ASP A 67 6.05 21.03 9.40
C ASP A 67 5.12 19.79 9.39
N GLU A 68 4.00 19.87 8.70
CA GLU A 68 3.10 18.75 8.50
C GLU A 68 3.42 18.00 7.19
N TYR A 69 3.65 16.70 7.31
CA TYR A 69 3.87 15.78 6.19
C TYR A 69 2.64 14.91 5.96
N ALA A 70 2.38 14.58 4.71
CA ALA A 70 1.36 13.64 4.29
C ALA A 70 2.01 12.47 3.53
N LEU A 71 2.00 11.28 4.12
CA LEU A 71 2.48 10.04 3.51
C LEU A 71 1.31 9.31 2.86
N LEU A 72 1.43 9.00 1.55
CA LEU A 72 0.47 8.20 0.80
C LEU A 72 1.08 6.86 0.41
N GLU A 73 0.41 5.76 0.80
CA GLU A 73 0.72 4.37 0.39
C GLU A 73 -0.61 3.67 0.11
N LEU A 74 -1.03 3.66 -1.15
CA LEU A 74 -2.27 3.09 -1.65
C LEU A 74 -2.03 2.50 -3.03
N GLY A 75 -2.76 1.44 -3.38
CA GLY A 75 -2.65 0.79 -4.68
C GLY A 75 -2.84 -0.72 -4.62
N GLY A 76 -2.51 -1.37 -3.49
CA GLY A 76 -2.69 -2.80 -3.33
C GLY A 76 -4.14 -3.25 -3.45
N ASN A 77 -5.06 -2.47 -2.90
CA ASN A 77 -6.49 -2.73 -3.06
C ASN A 77 -7.06 -2.16 -4.36
N ASP A 78 -6.43 -1.13 -4.93
CA ASP A 78 -6.87 -0.52 -6.18
C ASP A 78 -6.73 -1.48 -7.36
N CYS A 79 -5.61 -2.20 -7.42
CA CYS A 79 -5.33 -3.19 -8.47
C CYS A 79 -6.10 -4.51 -8.29
N ASP A 80 -6.72 -4.74 -7.14
CA ASP A 80 -7.40 -5.99 -6.83
C ASP A 80 -8.76 -6.12 -7.53
N TYR A 81 -9.20 -7.36 -7.74
CA TYR A 81 -10.43 -7.70 -8.45
C TYR A 81 -11.53 -8.22 -7.52
N ASP A 82 -12.73 -8.35 -8.04
CA ASP A 82 -13.76 -9.21 -7.44
C ASP A 82 -13.49 -10.67 -7.86
N TRP A 83 -12.72 -11.37 -7.04
CA TRP A 83 -12.31 -12.74 -7.34
C TRP A 83 -13.47 -13.73 -7.35
N ALA A 84 -14.57 -13.45 -6.67
CA ALA A 84 -15.77 -14.28 -6.75
C ALA A 84 -16.43 -14.14 -8.12
N ALA A 85 -16.53 -12.93 -8.66
CA ALA A 85 -17.00 -12.69 -10.01
C ALA A 85 -16.08 -13.31 -11.05
N VAL A 86 -14.76 -13.16 -10.92
CA VAL A 86 -13.76 -13.79 -11.81
C VAL A 86 -13.91 -15.32 -11.80
N ALA A 87 -14.01 -15.94 -10.62
CA ALA A 87 -14.17 -17.39 -10.51
C ALA A 87 -15.48 -17.91 -11.08
N ALA A 88 -16.56 -17.10 -11.02
CA ALA A 88 -17.87 -17.46 -11.55
C ALA A 88 -17.98 -17.32 -13.08
N ALA A 89 -17.30 -16.35 -13.67
CA ALA A 89 -17.38 -16.04 -15.11
C ALA A 89 -15.98 -15.76 -15.72
N PRO A 90 -15.11 -16.77 -15.80
CA PRO A 90 -13.71 -16.59 -16.21
C PRO A 90 -13.52 -16.20 -17.69
N GLU A 91 -14.57 -16.28 -18.51
CA GLU A 91 -14.54 -15.88 -19.93
C GLU A 91 -14.95 -14.40 -20.11
N GLU A 92 -15.41 -13.74 -19.06
CA GLU A 92 -15.82 -12.34 -19.10
C GLU A 92 -14.64 -11.40 -18.80
N THR A 93 -14.77 -10.14 -19.20
CA THR A 93 -13.84 -9.09 -18.81
C THR A 93 -14.17 -8.58 -17.41
N HIS A 94 -13.18 -8.55 -16.54
CA HIS A 94 -13.32 -8.03 -15.19
C HIS A 94 -12.42 -6.80 -15.01
N GLU A 95 -12.98 -5.75 -14.44
CA GLU A 95 -12.22 -4.56 -14.08
C GLU A 95 -11.70 -4.67 -12.64
N CYS A 96 -10.51 -4.14 -12.39
CA CYS A 96 -10.00 -3.97 -11.03
C CYS A 96 -10.78 -2.85 -10.30
N LYS A 97 -10.64 -2.78 -8.98
CA LYS A 97 -11.40 -1.82 -8.15
C LYS A 97 -11.20 -0.36 -8.54
N THR A 98 -9.97 0.01 -8.92
CA THR A 98 -9.67 1.36 -9.41
C THR A 98 -8.79 1.24 -10.66
N PRO A 99 -9.36 1.33 -11.88
CA PRO A 99 -8.60 1.23 -13.12
C PRO A 99 -7.42 2.22 -13.20
N PRO A 100 -6.33 1.89 -13.93
CA PRO A 100 -5.08 2.64 -13.95
C PRO A 100 -5.23 4.15 -14.18
N GLU A 101 -6.08 4.54 -15.11
CA GLU A 101 -6.32 5.96 -15.44
C GLU A 101 -6.98 6.71 -14.28
N LYS A 102 -7.99 6.10 -13.64
CA LYS A 102 -8.65 6.65 -12.46
C LYS A 102 -7.68 6.70 -11.27
N PHE A 103 -6.89 5.64 -11.08
CA PHE A 103 -5.87 5.58 -10.04
C PHE A 103 -4.89 6.75 -10.12
N MET A 104 -4.31 6.97 -11.30
CA MET A 104 -3.40 8.09 -11.56
C MET A 104 -4.08 9.45 -11.34
N ALA A 105 -5.33 9.60 -11.80
CA ALA A 105 -6.08 10.85 -11.64
C ALA A 105 -6.37 11.17 -10.17
N TYR A 106 -6.80 10.19 -9.37
CA TYR A 106 -7.03 10.36 -7.93
C TYR A 106 -5.74 10.68 -7.16
N TYR A 107 -4.65 10.00 -7.49
CA TYR A 107 -3.35 10.29 -6.85
C TYR A 107 -2.88 11.72 -7.13
N ARG A 108 -2.92 12.18 -8.40
CA ARG A 108 -2.59 13.58 -8.74
C ARG A 108 -3.48 14.57 -8.01
N ARG A 109 -4.78 14.28 -7.92
CA ARG A 109 -5.72 15.11 -7.16
C ARG A 109 -5.36 15.15 -5.67
N ALA A 110 -5.04 14.01 -5.06
CA ALA A 110 -4.63 13.92 -3.66
C ALA A 110 -3.35 14.74 -3.40
N ILE A 111 -2.31 14.56 -4.23
CA ILE A 111 -1.06 15.32 -4.14
C ILE A 111 -1.32 16.82 -4.23
N ARG A 112 -2.11 17.26 -5.21
CA ARG A 112 -2.45 18.67 -5.38
C ARG A 112 -3.15 19.24 -4.15
N LEU A 113 -4.22 18.62 -3.68
CA LEU A 113 -5.00 19.09 -2.53
C LEU A 113 -4.14 19.21 -1.26
N LEU A 114 -3.30 18.21 -1.01
CA LEU A 114 -2.41 18.21 0.15
C LEU A 114 -1.36 19.32 0.05
N ARG A 115 -0.78 19.56 -1.13
CA ARG A 115 0.17 20.64 -1.36
C ARG A 115 -0.48 22.02 -1.24
N GLU A 116 -1.64 22.22 -1.85
CA GLU A 116 -2.41 23.48 -1.76
C GLU A 116 -2.78 23.81 -0.31
N SER A 117 -2.95 22.79 0.54
CA SER A 117 -3.17 22.98 1.97
C SER A 117 -1.88 23.27 2.79
N GLY A 118 -0.71 23.34 2.14
CA GLY A 118 0.58 23.61 2.78
C GLY A 118 1.33 22.37 3.27
N ARG A 119 0.81 21.15 3.05
CA ARG A 119 1.44 19.90 3.48
C ARG A 119 2.56 19.46 2.54
N LYS A 120 3.63 18.91 3.12
CA LYS A 120 4.72 18.28 2.38
C LYS A 120 4.34 16.83 2.07
N VAL A 121 4.13 16.51 0.78
CA VAL A 121 3.68 15.17 0.38
C VAL A 121 4.87 14.24 0.19
N VAL A 122 4.72 13.00 0.63
CA VAL A 122 5.64 11.88 0.41
C VAL A 122 4.84 10.69 -0.09
N LEU A 123 5.34 9.97 -1.10
CA LEU A 123 4.75 8.74 -1.59
C LEU A 123 5.55 7.53 -1.12
N ALA A 124 4.92 6.37 -1.08
CA ALA A 124 5.61 5.09 -0.87
C ALA A 124 5.20 4.09 -1.94
N THR A 125 6.16 3.34 -2.47
CA THR A 125 5.90 2.21 -3.36
C THR A 125 5.24 1.06 -2.60
N LEU A 126 4.49 0.20 -3.31
CA LEU A 126 3.78 -0.92 -2.72
C LEU A 126 4.75 -2.08 -2.43
N PRO A 127 4.75 -2.67 -1.24
CA PRO A 127 5.43 -3.94 -1.02
C PRO A 127 4.97 -5.00 -2.03
N PRO A 128 5.85 -5.92 -2.47
CA PRO A 128 5.46 -6.96 -3.42
C PRO A 128 4.47 -7.94 -2.79
N VAL A 129 3.70 -8.61 -3.63
CA VAL A 129 2.83 -9.72 -3.23
C VAL A 129 3.44 -11.06 -3.67
N ASN A 130 3.02 -12.17 -3.06
CA ASN A 130 3.35 -13.51 -3.53
C ASN A 130 2.12 -14.11 -4.22
N SER A 131 2.19 -14.30 -5.53
CA SER A 131 1.07 -14.72 -6.37
C SER A 131 0.48 -16.07 -5.94
N GLU A 132 1.32 -17.08 -5.67
CA GLU A 132 0.86 -18.41 -5.28
C GLU A 132 0.24 -18.44 -3.88
N LEU A 133 0.83 -17.73 -2.92
CA LEU A 133 0.25 -17.64 -1.58
C LEU A 133 -1.10 -16.92 -1.64
N TYR A 134 -1.18 -15.82 -2.39
CA TYR A 134 -2.42 -15.06 -2.52
C TYR A 134 -3.51 -15.86 -3.24
N LEU A 135 -3.19 -16.51 -4.35
CA LEU A 135 -4.15 -17.37 -5.05
C LEU A 135 -4.66 -18.51 -4.16
N ARG A 136 -3.77 -19.17 -3.41
CA ARG A 136 -4.16 -20.19 -2.43
C ARG A 136 -5.08 -19.64 -1.36
N PHE A 137 -4.78 -18.43 -0.87
CA PHE A 137 -5.60 -17.75 0.11
C PHE A 137 -6.99 -17.42 -0.42
N LEU A 138 -7.11 -16.93 -1.64
CA LEU A 138 -8.38 -16.65 -2.32
C LEU A 138 -9.26 -17.90 -2.45
N CYS A 139 -8.64 -19.02 -2.79
CA CYS A 139 -9.34 -20.29 -3.05
C CYS A 139 -9.65 -21.11 -1.78
N ARG A 140 -9.21 -20.68 -0.59
CA ARG A 140 -9.38 -21.44 0.67
C ARG A 140 -10.83 -21.68 1.04
N ASP A 141 -11.74 -20.78 0.64
CA ASP A 141 -13.17 -20.84 0.95
C ASP A 141 -14.01 -21.33 -0.26
N GLY A 142 -13.38 -22.03 -1.22
CA GLY A 142 -14.06 -22.74 -2.30
C GLY A 142 -14.14 -22.00 -3.65
N LEU A 143 -13.46 -20.87 -3.84
CA LEU A 143 -13.33 -20.27 -5.17
C LEU A 143 -12.55 -21.21 -6.11
N SER A 144 -13.01 -21.33 -7.36
CA SER A 144 -12.35 -22.18 -8.38
C SER A 144 -10.99 -21.61 -8.78
N ARG A 145 -9.91 -22.28 -8.34
CA ARG A 145 -8.54 -21.94 -8.76
C ARG A 145 -8.38 -22.01 -10.27
N ASP A 146 -8.94 -23.05 -10.91
CA ASP A 146 -8.80 -23.28 -12.35
C ASP A 146 -9.45 -22.15 -13.15
N ASN A 147 -10.61 -21.66 -12.71
CA ASN A 147 -11.28 -20.54 -13.36
C ASN A 147 -10.48 -19.25 -13.20
N ILE A 148 -9.98 -18.96 -11.99
CA ILE A 148 -9.15 -17.78 -11.75
C ILE A 148 -7.89 -17.83 -12.61
N VAL A 149 -7.18 -18.96 -12.65
CA VAL A 149 -5.96 -19.12 -13.47
C VAL A 149 -6.28 -19.04 -14.97
N ARG A 150 -7.41 -19.60 -15.40
CA ARG A 150 -7.87 -19.49 -16.80
C ARG A 150 -8.05 -18.03 -17.21
N TRP A 151 -8.68 -17.22 -16.36
CA TRP A 151 -8.88 -15.79 -16.60
C TRP A 151 -7.56 -15.00 -16.58
N LEU A 152 -6.68 -15.29 -15.62
CA LEU A 152 -5.37 -14.64 -15.49
C LEU A 152 -4.40 -15.01 -16.63
N GLY A 153 -4.56 -16.22 -17.23
CA GLY A 153 -3.62 -16.84 -18.15
C GLY A 153 -2.38 -17.40 -17.46
N ASP A 154 -1.93 -16.79 -16.39
CA ASP A 154 -0.74 -17.15 -15.62
C ASP A 154 -0.85 -16.59 -14.21
N VAL A 155 -0.50 -17.37 -13.19
CA VAL A 155 -0.58 -16.99 -11.78
C VAL A 155 0.27 -15.74 -11.47
N GLU A 156 1.45 -15.62 -12.09
CA GLU A 156 2.33 -14.48 -11.92
C GLU A 156 1.75 -13.16 -12.46
N HIS A 157 0.61 -13.22 -13.18
CA HIS A 157 -0.11 -12.01 -13.54
C HIS A 157 -0.53 -11.20 -12.32
N ILE A 158 -0.86 -11.85 -11.20
CA ILE A 158 -1.19 -11.18 -9.92
C ILE A 158 -0.03 -10.26 -9.50
N TYR A 159 1.20 -10.79 -9.48
CA TYR A 159 2.39 -10.02 -9.13
C TYR A 159 2.64 -8.89 -10.14
N ARG A 160 2.69 -9.21 -11.44
CA ARG A 160 2.96 -8.22 -12.50
C ARG A 160 1.94 -7.09 -12.52
N TRP A 161 0.68 -7.41 -12.29
CA TRP A 161 -0.38 -6.41 -12.23
C TRP A 161 -0.23 -5.48 -11.04
N GLN A 162 0.00 -6.02 -9.85
CA GLN A 162 0.26 -5.22 -8.65
C GLN A 162 1.56 -4.40 -8.79
N GLU A 163 2.60 -4.95 -9.44
CA GLU A 163 3.83 -4.23 -9.74
C GLU A 163 3.58 -3.03 -10.64
N SER A 164 2.68 -3.14 -11.62
CA SER A 164 2.33 -2.03 -12.50
C SER A 164 1.77 -0.83 -11.72
N TYR A 165 0.95 -1.07 -10.69
CA TYR A 165 0.46 -0.01 -9.79
C TYR A 165 1.57 0.61 -8.95
N SER A 166 2.48 -0.21 -8.43
CA SER A 166 3.67 0.30 -7.74
C SER A 166 4.53 1.17 -8.67
N GLY A 167 4.70 0.76 -9.93
CA GLY A 167 5.38 1.56 -10.96
C GLY A 167 4.67 2.87 -11.29
N MET A 168 3.33 2.91 -11.24
CA MET A 168 2.58 4.15 -11.39
C MET A 168 2.83 5.12 -10.23
N VAL A 169 2.95 4.64 -8.98
CA VAL A 169 3.31 5.47 -7.82
C VAL A 169 4.72 6.04 -7.97
N ASP A 170 5.69 5.24 -8.41
CA ASP A 170 7.05 5.70 -8.70
C ASP A 170 7.07 6.76 -9.82
N ARG A 171 6.31 6.51 -10.89
CA ARG A 171 6.13 7.49 -11.97
C ARG A 171 5.53 8.80 -11.49
N LEU A 172 4.47 8.74 -10.65
CA LEU A 172 3.84 9.92 -10.05
C LEU A 172 4.83 10.70 -9.19
N ALA A 173 5.66 10.03 -8.39
CA ALA A 173 6.66 10.67 -7.56
C ALA A 173 7.63 11.50 -8.41
N ARG A 174 8.07 10.97 -9.55
CA ARG A 174 8.95 11.68 -10.49
C ARG A 174 8.24 12.83 -11.22
N GLU A 175 7.06 12.59 -11.79
CA GLU A 175 6.29 13.59 -12.54
C GLU A 175 5.88 14.78 -11.66
N GLU A 176 5.48 14.50 -10.43
CA GLU A 176 5.03 15.50 -9.47
C GLU A 176 6.16 16.07 -8.60
N ASN A 177 7.40 15.60 -8.79
CA ASN A 177 8.55 15.97 -7.96
C ASN A 177 8.24 15.83 -6.45
N VAL A 178 7.82 14.64 -6.06
CA VAL A 178 7.46 14.26 -4.67
C VAL A 178 8.49 13.25 -4.17
N PRO A 179 9.01 13.39 -2.94
CA PRO A 179 9.86 12.36 -2.33
C PRO A 179 9.17 11.00 -2.30
N LEU A 180 9.94 9.94 -2.58
CA LEU A 180 9.46 8.56 -2.64
C LEU A 180 10.19 7.69 -1.62
N ILE A 181 9.42 6.90 -0.88
CA ILE A 181 9.92 5.81 -0.03
C ILE A 181 9.81 4.52 -0.83
N ASP A 182 10.94 3.92 -1.17
CA ASP A 182 10.99 2.69 -1.96
C ASP A 182 10.82 1.44 -1.09
N LEU A 183 9.58 1.20 -0.62
CA LEU A 183 9.24 -0.01 0.12
C LEU A 183 9.42 -1.26 -0.75
N ARG A 184 8.96 -1.22 -2.02
CA ARG A 184 9.11 -2.36 -2.94
C ARG A 184 10.56 -2.77 -3.10
N GLY A 185 11.42 -1.81 -3.42
CA GLY A 185 12.84 -2.08 -3.59
C GLY A 185 13.50 -2.61 -2.30
N ALA A 186 13.06 -2.18 -1.13
CA ALA A 186 13.53 -2.72 0.14
C ALA A 186 13.21 -4.23 0.26
N PHE A 187 11.97 -4.63 -0.04
CA PHE A 187 11.57 -6.05 -0.05
C PHE A 187 12.29 -6.87 -1.10
N LEU A 188 12.48 -6.34 -2.32
CA LEU A 188 13.15 -7.05 -3.42
C LEU A 188 14.65 -7.21 -3.19
N ARG A 189 15.29 -6.30 -2.47
CA ARG A 189 16.72 -6.40 -2.12
C ARG A 189 16.98 -7.30 -0.91
N ASP A 190 15.95 -7.62 -0.14
CA ASP A 190 16.09 -8.53 1.00
C ASP A 190 16.27 -9.97 0.52
N LEU A 191 17.34 -10.62 0.96
CA LEU A 191 17.69 -11.97 0.51
C LEU A 191 16.89 -13.08 1.21
N ARG A 192 16.03 -12.73 2.17
CA ARG A 192 15.13 -13.69 2.81
C ARG A 192 14.06 -14.15 1.81
N ARG A 193 13.56 -15.36 2.03
CA ARG A 193 12.48 -15.89 1.19
C ARG A 193 11.22 -15.04 1.35
N PRO A 194 10.44 -14.83 0.26
CA PRO A 194 9.20 -14.06 0.31
C PRO A 194 8.25 -14.49 1.44
N GLU A 195 8.15 -15.80 1.70
CA GLU A 195 7.32 -16.37 2.78
C GLU A 195 7.78 -15.95 4.19
N THR A 196 9.00 -15.43 4.31
CA THR A 196 9.52 -14.88 5.56
C THR A 196 9.03 -13.46 5.79
N LEU A 197 8.89 -12.68 4.72
CA LEU A 197 8.51 -11.26 4.76
C LEU A 197 7.01 -11.04 4.64
N LEU A 198 6.25 -12.04 4.12
CA LEU A 198 4.81 -11.98 3.95
C LEU A 198 4.11 -12.98 4.87
N CYS A 199 2.88 -12.68 5.23
CA CYS A 199 1.98 -13.62 5.90
C CYS A 199 1.50 -14.72 4.93
N ALA A 200 0.82 -15.72 5.46
CA ALA A 200 0.30 -16.84 4.67
C ALA A 200 -0.75 -16.45 3.62
N ASP A 201 -1.31 -15.26 3.71
CA ASP A 201 -2.21 -14.71 2.69
C ASP A 201 -1.48 -14.12 1.47
N GLY A 202 -0.15 -14.05 1.50
CA GLY A 202 0.67 -13.61 0.37
C GLY A 202 0.67 -12.11 0.09
N ILE A 203 -0.03 -11.29 0.88
CA ILE A 203 -0.16 -9.84 0.67
C ILE A 203 0.23 -9.00 1.88
N HIS A 204 -0.12 -9.42 3.09
CA HIS A 204 0.23 -8.66 4.28
C HIS A 204 1.66 -8.97 4.75
N PRO A 205 2.44 -7.95 5.15
CA PRO A 205 3.75 -8.16 5.74
C PRO A 205 3.68 -9.00 7.01
N SER A 206 4.59 -9.96 7.16
CA SER A 206 4.84 -10.64 8.42
C SER A 206 5.43 -9.69 9.47
N MET A 207 5.71 -10.17 10.68
CA MET A 207 6.46 -9.37 11.66
C MET A 207 7.80 -8.89 11.10
N GLN A 208 8.52 -9.76 10.37
CA GLN A 208 9.79 -9.40 9.74
C GLN A 208 9.63 -8.44 8.55
N GLY A 209 8.51 -8.56 7.83
CA GLY A 209 8.15 -7.60 6.78
C GLY A 209 7.79 -6.22 7.36
N GLN A 210 7.08 -6.18 8.49
CA GLN A 210 6.80 -4.91 9.18
C GLN A 210 8.07 -4.26 9.75
N ASP A 211 9.00 -5.06 10.28
CA ASP A 211 10.32 -4.57 10.71
C ASP A 211 11.13 -4.00 9.53
N LEU A 212 11.04 -4.61 8.35
CA LEU A 212 11.66 -4.06 7.13
C LEU A 212 11.02 -2.73 6.71
N ILE A 213 9.69 -2.60 6.78
CA ILE A 213 8.98 -1.33 6.54
C ILE A 213 9.46 -0.28 7.54
N PHE A 214 9.51 -0.61 8.83
CA PHE A 214 9.98 0.30 9.89
C PHE A 214 11.38 0.82 9.60
N ARG A 215 12.33 -0.07 9.23
CA ARG A 215 13.71 0.33 8.90
C ARG A 215 13.74 1.25 7.68
N THR A 216 13.00 0.92 6.63
CA THR A 216 12.95 1.71 5.41
C THR A 216 12.38 3.12 5.66
N LEU A 217 11.32 3.22 6.46
CA LEU A 217 10.76 4.50 6.90
C LEU A 217 11.75 5.29 7.77
N SER A 218 12.45 4.60 8.69
CA SER A 218 13.48 5.22 9.55
C SER A 218 14.64 5.78 8.75
N ASP A 219 15.14 5.04 7.76
CA ASP A 219 16.23 5.49 6.90
C ASP A 219 15.84 6.69 6.03
N PHE A 220 14.59 6.68 5.53
CA PHE A 220 14.06 7.85 4.84
C PHE A 220 13.98 9.08 5.75
N LEU A 221 13.49 8.92 6.98
CA LEU A 221 13.41 10.01 7.96
C LEU A 221 14.80 10.54 8.33
N ARG A 222 15.80 9.68 8.53
CA ARG A 222 17.19 10.11 8.76
C ARG A 222 17.71 10.95 7.60
N THR A 223 17.45 10.53 6.37
CA THR A 223 17.85 11.30 5.18
C THR A 223 17.12 12.63 5.10
N LEU A 224 15.82 12.65 5.42
CA LEU A 224 15.00 13.86 5.38
C LEU A 224 15.44 14.90 6.41
N PHE A 225 15.88 14.45 7.59
CA PHE A 225 16.30 15.32 8.70
C PHE A 225 17.81 15.55 8.78
N ARG A 226 18.60 14.91 7.90
CA ARG A 226 20.07 14.95 7.93
C ARG A 226 20.67 14.63 9.32
N VAL A 227 20.08 13.62 9.99
CA VAL A 227 20.53 13.10 11.28
C VAL A 227 21.35 11.84 11.08
#